data_25baa39bab6656368106f61168b7809e
#
_entry.id   25baa39bab6656368106f61168b7809e
#
_cell.length_a   1.000
_cell.length_b   1.000
_cell.length_c   1.000
_cell.angle_alpha   90.00
_cell.angle_beta   90.00
_cell.angle_gamma   90.00
#
_symmetry.space_group_name_H-M   'P 1'
#
loop_
_entity.id
_entity.type
_entity.pdbx_description
1 polymer ?
#
loop_
_entity_poly.entity_id
_entity_poly.type
_entity_poly.pdbx_seq_one_letter_code
_entity_poly.pdbx_strand_id
1 'polypeptide(L)'
;MNKFYLCLIGLLLGLNMSYAQTNMSSEMYDLAKMKEGLRNRRVSSYDRTGNNRDHLKAIKPGETAVLADIKGAGVINHIWITMSPGPRQLSRNDIILRMYWDGSDEPSVVSPIGPFFGQGWNEQYNYASFALSSGPNGGTGLCSYFAMPFAKGARIEIENQTDVNIGAFYYYIDYVEMKELPKDMGRFHAWFNREITEALPEGETEWGSVGKQTENKDGADNYVFADIKGKGHFVGLNYYVQCPTPMWYGEGDDMWFIDGEKQASLIGTGTEDLFNTAWCPKEPYQHIYFGYPRVNNDVGFLGRTHVYRFFIQDPVFFETGLKATIEHGHNNCLTLDLATVAYWYQDKATAVPAIPDKAGRKLKPMVNNVMMHKWRHEWRKNKGNKTDLWGDE
;
A
#
# COMPACT_ATOMS: atom_id res chain seq x y z
N MET A 1 -22.40 -62.36 18.74
CA MET A 1 -22.57 -61.17 17.88
C MET A 1 -21.91 -59.86 18.35
N ASN A 2 -21.28 -59.78 19.52
CA ASN A 2 -20.78 -58.52 20.08
C ASN A 2 -19.27 -58.22 19.95
N LYS A 3 -18.48 -59.12 19.36
CA LYS A 3 -17.02 -58.90 19.20
C LYS A 3 -16.63 -58.33 17.83
N PHE A 4 -17.49 -58.43 16.83
CA PHE A 4 -17.21 -57.89 15.48
C PHE A 4 -17.48 -56.37 15.37
N TYR A 5 -18.39 -55.85 16.15
CA TYR A 5 -18.71 -54.39 16.17
C TYR A 5 -17.65 -53.53 16.86
N LEU A 6 -16.94 -54.06 17.86
CA LEU A 6 -15.87 -53.33 18.54
C LEU A 6 -14.61 -53.13 17.65
N CYS A 7 -14.31 -54.10 16.77
CA CYS A 7 -13.19 -53.98 15.84
C CYS A 7 -13.46 -52.98 14.70
N LEU A 8 -14.71 -52.82 14.24
CA LEU A 8 -15.08 -51.87 13.20
C LEU A 8 -15.06 -50.43 13.71
N ILE A 9 -15.46 -50.17 14.95
CA ILE A 9 -15.44 -48.85 15.58
C ILE A 9 -13.98 -48.43 15.87
N GLY A 10 -13.11 -49.35 16.27
CA GLY A 10 -11.67 -49.11 16.44
C GLY A 10 -10.95 -48.76 15.14
N LEU A 11 -11.35 -49.35 14.00
CA LEU A 11 -10.79 -49.05 12.69
C LEU A 11 -11.26 -47.68 12.14
N LEU A 12 -12.52 -47.30 12.41
CA LEU A 12 -13.06 -45.99 11.99
C LEU A 12 -12.53 -44.85 12.83
N LEU A 13 -12.19 -45.07 14.11
CA LEU A 13 -11.54 -44.07 14.96
C LEU A 13 -10.05 -43.90 14.64
N GLY A 14 -9.38 -44.98 14.20
CA GLY A 14 -7.97 -44.97 13.77
C GLY A 14 -7.75 -44.22 12.46
N LEU A 15 -8.74 -44.20 11.55
CA LEU A 15 -8.65 -43.50 10.27
C LEU A 15 -8.83 -41.96 10.41
N ASN A 16 -9.51 -41.50 11.46
CA ASN A 16 -9.69 -40.08 11.70
C ASN A 16 -8.53 -39.41 12.48
N MET A 17 -7.64 -40.21 13.10
CA MET A 17 -6.46 -39.63 13.79
C MET A 17 -5.25 -39.40 12.87
N SER A 18 -5.27 -39.95 11.64
CA SER A 18 -4.16 -39.80 10.70
C SER A 18 -4.17 -38.47 9.92
N TYR A 19 -5.26 -37.71 9.95
CA TYR A 19 -5.37 -36.40 9.27
C TYR A 19 -5.00 -35.19 10.15
N ALA A 20 -4.81 -35.38 11.44
CA ALA A 20 -4.52 -34.28 12.37
C ALA A 20 -3.00 -34.02 12.58
N GLN A 21 -2.12 -34.73 11.93
CA GLN A 21 -0.68 -34.69 12.22
C GLN A 21 0.21 -34.19 11.09
N THR A 22 -0.34 -33.57 10.02
CA THR A 22 0.46 -33.20 8.84
C THR A 22 0.40 -31.71 8.45
N ASN A 23 -0.03 -30.80 9.30
CA ASN A 23 -0.01 -29.36 8.98
C ASN A 23 0.78 -28.53 10.00
N MET A 24 1.98 -28.97 10.35
CA MET A 24 3.02 -28.09 10.85
C MET A 24 4.03 -27.81 9.74
N SER A 25 3.60 -27.20 8.62
CA SER A 25 4.54 -26.63 7.68
C SER A 25 4.83 -25.19 8.15
N SER A 26 5.87 -24.99 8.93
CA SER A 26 6.43 -23.66 9.05
C SER A 26 7.05 -23.29 7.69
N GLU A 27 7.00 -22.03 7.29
CA GLU A 27 7.64 -21.54 6.06
C GLU A 27 9.11 -21.98 5.95
N MET A 28 9.80 -22.12 7.09
CA MET A 28 11.18 -22.63 7.18
C MET A 28 11.29 -24.10 6.73
N TYR A 29 10.31 -24.95 7.05
CA TYR A 29 10.27 -26.33 6.55
C TYR A 29 10.01 -26.38 5.05
N ASP A 30 9.20 -25.45 4.52
CA ASP A 30 8.92 -25.37 3.08
C ASP A 30 10.15 -24.97 2.27
N LEU A 31 11.07 -24.20 2.85
CA LEU A 31 12.36 -23.92 2.22
C LEU A 31 13.23 -25.15 2.04
N ALA A 32 13.14 -26.13 2.94
CA ALA A 32 13.90 -27.37 2.87
C ALA A 32 13.30 -28.40 1.89
N LYS A 33 12.03 -28.23 1.45
CA LYS A 33 11.38 -29.14 0.52
C LYS A 33 11.95 -28.98 -0.89
N MET A 34 12.36 -30.09 -1.49
CA MET A 34 12.79 -30.12 -2.89
C MET A 34 11.56 -29.97 -3.79
N LYS A 35 11.57 -28.94 -4.63
CA LYS A 35 10.48 -28.64 -5.57
C LYS A 35 10.95 -28.96 -6.99
N GLU A 36 10.22 -29.83 -7.67
CA GLU A 36 10.52 -30.24 -9.05
C GLU A 36 9.82 -29.35 -10.08
N GLY A 37 10.35 -29.30 -11.30
CA GLY A 37 9.75 -28.57 -12.43
C GLY A 37 9.83 -27.04 -12.34
N LEU A 38 10.59 -26.52 -11.38
CA LEU A 38 10.80 -25.08 -11.19
C LEU A 38 12.19 -24.68 -11.69
N ARG A 39 12.28 -23.52 -12.34
CA ARG A 39 13.54 -22.95 -12.82
C ARG A 39 13.63 -21.47 -12.49
N ASN A 40 14.66 -21.08 -11.76
CA ASN A 40 14.92 -19.67 -11.48
C ASN A 40 15.37 -18.90 -12.73
N ARG A 41 14.84 -17.70 -12.89
CA ARG A 41 15.13 -16.76 -13.94
C ARG A 41 15.30 -15.36 -13.37
N ARG A 42 16.05 -14.53 -14.10
CA ARG A 42 16.21 -13.10 -13.79
C ARG A 42 16.10 -12.27 -15.07
N VAL A 43 15.31 -11.20 -14.98
CA VAL A 43 15.40 -10.07 -15.89
C VAL A 43 16.07 -8.93 -15.12
N SER A 44 17.07 -8.28 -15.72
CA SER A 44 17.80 -7.20 -15.05
C SER A 44 18.40 -6.23 -16.05
N SER A 45 18.90 -5.12 -15.54
CA SER A 45 19.59 -4.07 -16.30
C SER A 45 21.04 -4.39 -16.64
N TYR A 46 21.49 -5.65 -16.50
CA TYR A 46 22.88 -6.02 -16.74
C TYR A 46 23.38 -5.68 -18.15
N ASP A 47 24.65 -5.36 -18.28
CA ASP A 47 25.30 -5.06 -19.55
C ASP A 47 25.42 -6.32 -20.41
N ARG A 48 24.67 -6.37 -21.50
CA ARG A 48 24.65 -7.50 -22.44
C ARG A 48 25.98 -7.70 -23.19
N THR A 49 26.88 -6.71 -23.17
CA THR A 49 28.19 -6.80 -23.82
C THR A 49 29.24 -7.47 -22.94
N GLY A 50 28.93 -7.75 -21.67
CA GLY A 50 29.86 -8.32 -20.69
C GLY A 50 30.77 -7.28 -20.03
N ASN A 51 30.55 -5.99 -20.28
CA ASN A 51 31.12 -4.88 -19.50
C ASN A 51 30.23 -4.57 -18.30
N ASN A 52 30.60 -3.64 -17.43
CA ASN A 52 29.84 -3.31 -16.21
C ASN A 52 29.03 -2.00 -16.34
N ARG A 53 28.43 -1.75 -17.51
CA ARG A 53 27.50 -0.63 -17.70
C ARG A 53 26.06 -1.10 -17.46
N ASP A 54 25.78 -1.55 -16.25
CA ASP A 54 24.63 -2.34 -15.85
C ASP A 54 23.34 -1.53 -15.62
N HIS A 55 23.25 -0.31 -16.11
CA HIS A 55 22.02 0.49 -15.99
C HIS A 55 21.30 0.62 -17.33
N LEU A 56 19.98 0.84 -17.29
CA LEU A 56 19.25 1.30 -18.47
C LEU A 56 19.82 2.64 -18.93
N LYS A 57 19.81 2.88 -20.25
CA LYS A 57 20.05 4.22 -20.80
C LYS A 57 19.11 5.21 -20.13
N ALA A 58 19.52 6.49 -20.10
CA ALA A 58 18.71 7.54 -19.51
C ALA A 58 17.27 7.53 -20.04
N ILE A 59 16.29 7.39 -19.14
CA ILE A 59 14.87 7.43 -19.45
C ILE A 59 14.42 8.89 -19.39
N LYS A 60 14.05 9.44 -20.53
CA LYS A 60 13.70 10.86 -20.67
C LYS A 60 12.31 11.16 -20.09
N PRO A 61 12.01 12.43 -19.77
CA PRO A 61 10.64 12.86 -19.47
C PRO A 61 9.64 12.41 -20.54
N GLY A 62 8.53 11.82 -20.13
CA GLY A 62 7.48 11.27 -21.00
C GLY A 62 7.80 9.90 -21.61
N GLU A 63 8.99 9.34 -21.39
CA GLU A 63 9.37 8.04 -21.90
C GLU A 63 8.90 6.89 -21.01
N THR A 64 8.41 5.82 -21.63
CA THR A 64 8.10 4.55 -20.97
C THR A 64 9.20 3.53 -21.27
N ALA A 65 9.77 2.93 -20.23
CA ALA A 65 10.75 1.87 -20.32
C ALA A 65 10.15 0.53 -19.87
N VAL A 66 10.24 -0.47 -20.74
CA VAL A 66 9.86 -1.85 -20.40
C VAL A 66 11.00 -2.50 -19.62
N LEU A 67 10.74 -2.87 -18.38
CA LEU A 67 11.69 -3.55 -17.51
C LEU A 67 11.70 -5.06 -17.75
N ALA A 68 10.53 -5.65 -17.97
CA ALA A 68 10.35 -7.07 -18.25
C ALA A 68 9.20 -7.31 -19.22
N ASP A 69 9.37 -8.29 -20.11
CA ASP A 69 8.33 -8.89 -20.95
C ASP A 69 8.57 -10.40 -20.96
N ILE A 70 8.00 -11.09 -19.97
CA ILE A 70 8.17 -12.50 -19.68
C ILE A 70 7.06 -13.28 -20.38
N LYS A 71 7.40 -14.37 -21.05
CA LYS A 71 6.42 -15.29 -21.67
C LYS A 71 6.35 -16.62 -20.91
N GLY A 72 5.19 -17.26 -20.93
CA GLY A 72 4.95 -18.52 -20.24
C GLY A 72 4.41 -18.33 -18.84
N ALA A 73 4.36 -19.39 -18.05
CA ALA A 73 3.86 -19.37 -16.68
C ALA A 73 5.00 -19.22 -15.66
N GLY A 74 4.71 -18.52 -14.58
CA GLY A 74 5.70 -18.30 -13.51
C GLY A 74 5.18 -17.47 -12.36
N VAL A 75 6.08 -17.22 -11.42
CA VAL A 75 5.84 -16.33 -10.28
C VAL A 75 7.05 -15.43 -10.11
N ILE A 76 6.86 -14.10 -10.21
CA ILE A 76 7.86 -13.15 -9.76
C ILE A 76 7.82 -13.16 -8.24
N ASN A 77 8.97 -13.33 -7.60
CA ASN A 77 9.08 -13.45 -6.14
C ASN A 77 10.05 -12.43 -5.52
N HIS A 78 10.75 -11.66 -6.35
CA HIS A 78 11.63 -10.59 -5.91
C HIS A 78 11.76 -9.52 -6.99
N ILE A 79 11.62 -8.27 -6.56
CA ILE A 79 11.97 -7.08 -7.36
C ILE A 79 12.89 -6.22 -6.52
N TRP A 80 14.03 -5.82 -7.09
CA TRP A 80 14.94 -4.83 -6.54
C TRP A 80 15.17 -3.71 -7.54
N ILE A 81 15.10 -2.46 -7.09
CA ILE A 81 15.27 -1.27 -7.93
C ILE A 81 16.11 -0.23 -7.20
N THR A 82 16.98 0.43 -7.93
CA THR A 82 17.59 1.71 -7.52
C THR A 82 17.76 2.64 -8.72
N MET A 83 17.82 3.95 -8.45
CA MET A 83 17.85 4.95 -9.51
C MET A 83 18.64 6.20 -9.12
N SER A 84 19.17 6.89 -10.15
CA SER A 84 19.87 8.15 -10.02
C SER A 84 19.32 9.15 -11.07
N PRO A 85 19.18 10.43 -10.75
CA PRO A 85 19.49 11.06 -9.46
C PRO A 85 18.54 10.60 -8.34
N GLY A 86 18.92 10.88 -7.07
CA GLY A 86 18.12 10.53 -5.90
C GLY A 86 16.85 11.39 -5.75
N PRO A 87 15.98 11.10 -4.75
CA PRO A 87 14.65 11.72 -4.62
C PRO A 87 14.65 13.24 -4.43
N ARG A 88 15.77 13.85 -4.05
CA ARG A 88 15.88 15.31 -3.98
C ARG A 88 15.83 16.00 -5.36
N GLN A 89 16.19 15.30 -6.42
CA GLN A 89 16.23 15.80 -7.79
C GLN A 89 15.22 15.10 -8.70
N LEU A 90 14.81 13.88 -8.34
CA LEU A 90 13.93 13.03 -9.11
C LEU A 90 12.72 12.64 -8.26
N SER A 91 11.54 13.12 -8.62
CA SER A 91 10.30 12.78 -7.91
C SER A 91 9.89 11.33 -8.16
N ARG A 92 10.02 10.48 -7.14
CA ARG A 92 9.51 9.09 -7.19
C ARG A 92 7.99 9.02 -7.21
N ASN A 93 7.29 10.12 -6.94
CA ASN A 93 5.83 10.22 -7.09
C ASN A 93 5.40 10.45 -8.54
N ASP A 94 6.34 10.79 -9.42
CA ASP A 94 6.11 11.04 -10.84
C ASP A 94 6.81 10.02 -11.75
N ILE A 95 7.24 8.89 -11.20
CA ILE A 95 7.65 7.69 -11.95
C ILE A 95 6.57 6.65 -11.73
N ILE A 96 5.84 6.31 -12.78
CA ILE A 96 4.68 5.43 -12.68
C ILE A 96 5.08 4.00 -13.02
N LEU A 97 4.91 3.10 -12.07
CA LEU A 97 5.07 1.66 -12.21
C LEU A 97 3.75 1.05 -12.70
N ARG A 98 3.81 0.25 -13.76
CA ARG A 98 2.69 -0.56 -14.25
C ARG A 98 3.10 -2.00 -14.40
N MET A 99 2.19 -2.91 -14.04
CA MET A 99 2.39 -4.35 -14.24
C MET A 99 1.14 -4.96 -14.86
N TYR A 100 1.37 -5.84 -15.82
CA TYR A 100 0.33 -6.49 -16.62
C TYR A 100 0.54 -8.00 -16.57
N TRP A 101 -0.55 -8.76 -16.41
CA TRP A 101 -0.51 -10.20 -16.33
C TRP A 101 -1.27 -10.84 -17.50
N ASP A 102 -0.76 -11.99 -17.96
CA ASP A 102 -1.44 -12.92 -18.86
C ASP A 102 -1.83 -12.35 -20.23
N GLY A 103 -1.14 -11.30 -20.67
CA GLY A 103 -1.41 -10.63 -21.95
C GLY A 103 -2.55 -9.62 -21.90
N SER A 104 -2.98 -9.20 -20.71
CA SER A 104 -3.92 -8.08 -20.56
C SER A 104 -3.31 -6.79 -21.12
N ASP A 105 -4.11 -6.00 -21.83
CA ASP A 105 -3.75 -4.65 -22.28
C ASP A 105 -3.89 -3.61 -21.15
N GLU A 106 -4.66 -3.94 -20.12
CA GLU A 106 -4.88 -3.09 -18.96
C GLU A 106 -4.04 -3.52 -17.77
N PRO A 107 -3.42 -2.57 -17.03
CA PRO A 107 -2.55 -2.89 -15.92
C PRO A 107 -3.33 -3.32 -14.67
N SER A 108 -2.85 -4.36 -14.01
CA SER A 108 -3.30 -4.80 -12.69
C SER A 108 -2.56 -4.12 -11.54
N VAL A 109 -1.47 -3.44 -11.83
CA VAL A 109 -0.72 -2.62 -10.87
C VAL A 109 -0.49 -1.26 -11.48
N VAL A 110 -0.94 -0.20 -10.80
CA VAL A 110 -0.64 1.20 -11.16
C VAL A 110 -0.34 1.98 -9.88
N SER A 111 0.88 2.44 -9.77
CA SER A 111 1.30 3.26 -8.62
C SER A 111 2.52 4.10 -8.97
N PRO A 112 2.68 5.29 -8.39
CA PRO A 112 3.99 5.91 -8.31
C PRO A 112 4.98 4.97 -7.61
N ILE A 113 6.22 4.93 -8.12
CA ILE A 113 7.20 3.95 -7.65
C ILE A 113 7.60 4.15 -6.18
N GLY A 114 7.68 5.40 -5.71
CA GLY A 114 7.96 5.71 -4.31
C GLY A 114 6.90 5.13 -3.37
N PRO A 115 5.64 5.54 -3.48
CA PRO A 115 4.54 5.02 -2.68
C PRO A 115 4.38 3.50 -2.74
N PHE A 116 4.58 2.87 -3.92
CA PHE A 116 4.52 1.41 -4.04
C PHE A 116 5.51 0.71 -3.09
N PHE A 117 6.72 1.23 -2.95
CA PHE A 117 7.76 0.64 -2.11
C PHE A 117 7.85 1.25 -0.71
N GLY A 118 6.83 1.94 -0.22
CA GLY A 118 6.82 2.53 1.12
C GLY A 118 7.60 3.84 1.26
N GLN A 119 7.89 4.53 0.14
CA GLN A 119 8.55 5.83 0.09
C GLN A 119 7.56 6.92 -0.32
N GLY A 120 6.58 7.18 0.53
CA GLY A 120 5.61 8.25 0.33
C GLY A 120 6.23 9.64 0.44
N TRP A 121 5.52 10.63 -0.03
CA TRP A 121 5.87 12.05 0.05
C TRP A 121 7.18 12.44 -0.65
N ASN A 122 7.76 11.56 -1.46
CA ASN A 122 9.08 11.73 -2.08
C ASN A 122 10.19 12.02 -1.05
N GLU A 123 10.05 11.49 0.15
CA GLU A 123 11.00 11.63 1.24
C GLU A 123 11.92 10.42 1.37
N GLN A 124 13.04 10.62 2.04
CA GLN A 124 14.04 9.58 2.29
C GLN A 124 13.97 9.10 3.74
N TYR A 125 13.52 7.88 3.95
CA TYR A 125 13.57 7.16 5.24
C TYR A 125 13.67 5.66 4.99
N ASN A 126 14.22 4.93 5.95
CA ASN A 126 14.26 3.48 5.87
C ASN A 126 12.89 2.90 6.21
N TYR A 127 12.52 1.87 5.47
CA TYR A 127 11.27 1.14 5.65
C TYR A 127 11.53 -0.36 5.51
N ALA A 128 10.98 -1.16 6.41
CA ALA A 128 11.10 -2.62 6.38
C ALA A 128 9.80 -3.27 6.84
N SER A 129 9.31 -4.20 6.05
CA SER A 129 8.13 -5.01 6.35
C SER A 129 8.30 -6.41 5.79
N PHE A 130 7.29 -7.27 5.96
CA PHE A 130 7.27 -8.62 5.39
C PHE A 130 7.37 -8.61 3.85
N ALA A 131 6.62 -7.73 3.19
CA ALA A 131 6.47 -7.75 1.74
C ALA A 131 7.33 -6.73 1.01
N LEU A 132 7.66 -5.62 1.65
CA LEU A 132 8.34 -4.48 1.03
C LEU A 132 9.45 -3.95 1.94
N SER A 133 10.51 -3.44 1.31
CA SER A 133 11.50 -2.65 2.02
C SER A 133 12.10 -1.55 1.16
N SER A 134 12.51 -0.47 1.80
CA SER A 134 13.32 0.59 1.20
C SER A 134 14.46 0.94 2.15
N GLY A 135 15.68 0.71 1.70
CA GLY A 135 16.89 0.87 2.53
C GLY A 135 18.14 0.41 1.80
N PRO A 136 19.32 0.65 2.39
CA PRO A 136 19.62 1.61 3.44
C PRO A 136 19.63 3.07 2.97
N ASN A 137 20.28 3.95 3.73
CA ASN A 137 20.52 5.37 3.38
C ASN A 137 19.24 6.14 3.01
N GLY A 138 18.17 5.94 3.78
CA GLY A 138 16.90 6.60 3.53
C GLY A 138 16.19 6.06 2.28
N GLY A 139 16.25 4.75 2.03
CA GLY A 139 15.50 4.12 0.96
C GLY A 139 16.11 4.25 -0.43
N THR A 140 17.44 4.08 -0.55
CA THR A 140 18.11 4.07 -1.86
C THR A 140 17.82 2.81 -2.66
N GLY A 141 17.72 1.64 -2.03
CA GLY A 141 17.25 0.41 -2.63
C GLY A 141 15.77 0.18 -2.32
N LEU A 142 15.00 -0.23 -3.31
CA LEU A 142 13.57 -0.53 -3.21
C LEU A 142 13.37 -2.02 -3.48
N CYS A 143 12.76 -2.75 -2.54
CA CYS A 143 12.57 -4.20 -2.67
C CYS A 143 11.10 -4.58 -2.49
N SER A 144 10.67 -5.57 -3.27
CA SER A 144 9.39 -6.26 -3.11
C SER A 144 9.61 -7.77 -3.09
N TYR A 145 8.96 -8.44 -2.14
CA TYR A 145 8.90 -9.90 -2.01
C TYR A 145 7.49 -10.43 -2.20
N PHE A 146 6.56 -9.63 -2.69
CA PHE A 146 5.25 -10.13 -3.09
C PHE A 146 5.40 -11.20 -4.15
N ALA A 147 4.72 -12.33 -3.97
CA ALA A 147 4.55 -13.30 -5.02
C ALA A 147 3.61 -12.74 -6.09
N MET A 148 4.06 -12.67 -7.35
CA MET A 148 3.27 -12.14 -8.47
C MET A 148 3.11 -13.23 -9.53
N PRO A 149 2.06 -14.09 -9.42
CA PRO A 149 1.84 -15.20 -10.33
C PRO A 149 1.29 -14.74 -11.68
N PHE A 150 1.70 -15.44 -12.75
CA PHE A 150 1.18 -15.27 -14.11
C PHE A 150 1.14 -16.62 -14.85
N ALA A 151 0.09 -16.84 -15.65
CA ALA A 151 -0.12 -18.10 -16.36
C ALA A 151 0.38 -18.05 -17.82
N LYS A 152 0.40 -16.86 -18.45
CA LYS A 152 0.76 -16.69 -19.86
C LYS A 152 1.91 -15.70 -20.05
N GLY A 153 2.13 -14.80 -19.12
CA GLY A 153 3.19 -13.83 -19.19
C GLY A 153 3.04 -12.69 -18.19
N ALA A 154 4.14 -11.93 -18.04
CA ALA A 154 4.20 -10.74 -17.18
C ALA A 154 4.94 -9.63 -17.91
N ARG A 155 4.35 -8.44 -17.96
CA ARG A 155 5.00 -7.22 -18.46
C ARG A 155 5.08 -6.20 -17.33
N ILE A 156 6.25 -5.62 -17.14
CA ILE A 156 6.52 -4.58 -16.14
C ILE A 156 7.15 -3.40 -16.86
N GLU A 157 6.65 -2.20 -16.60
CA GLU A 157 7.17 -0.96 -17.18
C GLU A 157 7.11 0.19 -16.18
N ILE A 158 7.94 1.20 -16.44
CA ILE A 158 7.92 2.48 -15.77
C ILE A 158 7.78 3.61 -16.78
N GLU A 159 7.00 4.62 -16.43
CA GLU A 159 6.88 5.86 -17.18
C GLU A 159 7.51 7.00 -16.39
N ASN A 160 8.43 7.73 -17.01
CA ASN A 160 9.02 8.92 -16.41
C ASN A 160 8.14 10.16 -16.68
N GLN A 161 7.26 10.49 -15.74
CA GLN A 161 6.46 11.71 -15.77
C GLN A 161 7.15 12.91 -15.07
N THR A 162 8.42 12.77 -14.66
CA THR A 162 9.19 13.88 -14.09
C THR A 162 9.67 14.84 -15.18
N ASP A 163 10.24 15.97 -14.77
CA ASP A 163 10.81 16.96 -15.71
C ASP A 163 12.33 16.76 -15.92
N VAL A 164 12.91 15.66 -15.39
CA VAL A 164 14.33 15.35 -15.48
C VAL A 164 14.55 13.94 -15.99
N ASN A 165 15.72 13.69 -16.59
CA ASN A 165 16.09 12.35 -16.99
C ASN A 165 16.36 11.45 -15.78
N ILE A 166 15.88 10.21 -15.81
CA ILE A 166 16.40 9.17 -14.94
C ILE A 166 17.73 8.73 -15.54
N GLY A 167 18.84 9.22 -15.00
CA GLY A 167 20.18 9.06 -15.58
C GLY A 167 20.70 7.62 -15.51
N ALA A 168 20.41 6.92 -14.42
CA ALA A 168 20.72 5.51 -14.24
C ALA A 168 19.57 4.81 -13.52
N PHE A 169 19.16 3.66 -14.03
CA PHE A 169 18.12 2.82 -13.44
C PHE A 169 18.62 1.37 -13.43
N TYR A 170 18.82 0.84 -12.21
CA TYR A 170 19.25 -0.52 -12.00
C TYR A 170 18.09 -1.33 -11.43
N TYR A 171 17.93 -2.57 -11.89
CA TYR A 171 16.88 -3.44 -11.37
C TYR A 171 17.19 -4.93 -11.51
N TYR A 172 16.60 -5.71 -10.63
CA TYR A 172 16.43 -7.15 -10.71
C TYR A 172 14.95 -7.49 -10.61
N ILE A 173 14.49 -8.39 -11.47
CA ILE A 173 13.19 -9.03 -11.40
C ILE A 173 13.46 -10.53 -11.43
N ASP A 174 13.40 -11.16 -10.26
CA ASP A 174 13.62 -12.59 -10.11
C ASP A 174 12.29 -13.32 -10.12
N TYR A 175 12.22 -14.39 -10.91
CA TYR A 175 11.02 -15.20 -11.01
C TYR A 175 11.35 -16.68 -11.13
N VAL A 176 10.35 -17.49 -10.79
CA VAL A 176 10.36 -18.94 -11.03
C VAL A 176 9.53 -19.21 -12.26
N GLU A 177 10.17 -19.78 -13.28
CA GLU A 177 9.52 -20.32 -14.48
C GLU A 177 8.97 -21.71 -14.16
N MET A 178 7.76 -22.01 -14.62
CA MET A 178 7.09 -23.30 -14.44
C MET A 178 6.30 -23.68 -15.69
N LYS A 179 5.98 -24.96 -15.82
CA LYS A 179 5.25 -25.46 -16.98
C LYS A 179 3.82 -24.92 -17.04
N GLU A 180 3.17 -24.85 -15.89
CA GLU A 180 1.79 -24.41 -15.72
C GLU A 180 1.64 -23.78 -14.33
N LEU A 181 0.87 -22.68 -14.24
CA LEU A 181 0.55 -22.06 -12.97
C LEU A 181 -0.54 -22.88 -12.25
N PRO A 182 -0.40 -23.18 -10.93
CA PRO A 182 -1.47 -23.78 -10.15
C PRO A 182 -2.78 -22.95 -10.25
N LYS A 183 -3.91 -23.64 -10.34
CA LYS A 183 -5.21 -23.02 -10.60
C LYS A 183 -5.74 -22.14 -9.46
N ASP A 184 -5.25 -22.37 -8.26
CA ASP A 184 -5.59 -21.65 -7.04
C ASP A 184 -4.73 -20.39 -6.81
N MET A 185 -3.80 -20.08 -7.71
CA MET A 185 -2.96 -18.89 -7.60
C MET A 185 -3.62 -17.68 -8.26
N GLY A 186 -3.88 -16.65 -7.45
CA GLY A 186 -4.40 -15.34 -7.87
C GLY A 186 -3.37 -14.48 -8.61
N ARG A 187 -3.83 -13.39 -9.20
CA ARG A 187 -2.99 -12.34 -9.81
C ARG A 187 -2.82 -11.20 -8.84
N PHE A 188 -1.61 -10.72 -8.72
CA PHE A 188 -1.29 -9.61 -7.83
C PHE A 188 -1.80 -8.28 -8.41
N HIS A 189 -2.36 -7.46 -7.55
CA HIS A 189 -2.85 -6.12 -7.88
C HIS A 189 -2.31 -5.11 -6.89
N ALA A 190 -2.12 -3.87 -7.36
CA ALA A 190 -1.86 -2.74 -6.48
C ALA A 190 -2.40 -1.44 -7.10
N TRP A 191 -3.01 -0.62 -6.25
CA TRP A 191 -3.61 0.63 -6.68
C TRP A 191 -3.24 1.78 -5.74
N PHE A 192 -2.77 2.86 -6.35
CA PHE A 192 -2.51 4.13 -5.66
C PHE A 192 -3.74 5.03 -5.75
N ASN A 193 -4.18 5.56 -4.62
CA ASN A 193 -5.14 6.66 -4.56
C ASN A 193 -4.55 7.83 -3.78
N ARG A 194 -5.01 9.04 -4.06
CA ARG A 194 -4.72 10.25 -3.28
C ARG A 194 -5.86 11.22 -3.38
N GLU A 195 -6.23 11.80 -2.25
CA GLU A 195 -7.27 12.80 -2.13
C GLU A 195 -6.91 13.81 -1.03
N ILE A 196 -7.29 15.07 -1.23
CA ILE A 196 -7.34 16.05 -0.16
C ILE A 196 -8.79 16.09 0.28
N THR A 197 -9.06 15.54 1.46
CA THR A 197 -10.40 15.46 2.00
C THR A 197 -10.93 16.83 2.42
N GLU A 198 -12.23 16.97 2.47
CA GLU A 198 -12.88 18.19 2.96
C GLU A 198 -13.58 17.90 4.29
N ALA A 199 -13.27 18.69 5.30
CA ALA A 199 -13.97 18.62 6.59
C ALA A 199 -15.46 18.92 6.41
N LEU A 200 -16.29 18.35 7.27
CA LEU A 200 -17.71 18.70 7.32
C LEU A 200 -17.90 20.20 7.60
N PRO A 201 -19.04 20.80 7.15
CA PRO A 201 -19.28 22.24 7.30
C PRO A 201 -19.24 22.78 8.73
N GLU A 202 -19.48 21.92 9.72
CA GLU A 202 -19.46 22.25 11.14
C GLU A 202 -18.06 22.56 11.68
N GLY A 203 -17.03 22.27 10.91
CA GLY A 203 -15.65 22.59 11.21
C GLY A 203 -14.83 21.42 11.77
N GLU A 204 -13.53 21.66 11.83
CA GLU A 204 -12.54 20.68 12.27
C GLU A 204 -12.30 20.77 13.77
N THR A 205 -12.41 19.63 14.45
CA THR A 205 -11.92 19.45 15.82
C THR A 205 -11.26 18.08 15.94
N GLU A 206 -10.40 17.91 16.95
CA GLU A 206 -9.76 16.63 17.22
C GLU A 206 -10.77 15.52 17.56
N TRP A 207 -11.86 15.87 18.22
CA TRP A 207 -12.84 14.95 18.79
C TRP A 207 -14.18 14.91 18.05
N GLY A 208 -14.24 15.44 16.86
CA GLY A 208 -15.44 15.49 16.06
C GLY A 208 -15.80 16.89 15.56
N SER A 209 -16.92 16.99 14.87
CA SER A 209 -17.44 18.27 14.43
C SER A 209 -18.01 19.07 15.60
N VAL A 210 -17.78 20.39 15.56
CA VAL A 210 -18.45 21.32 16.48
C VAL A 210 -19.89 21.47 16.04
N GLY A 211 -20.80 20.73 16.64
CA GLY A 211 -22.20 20.77 16.26
C GLY A 211 -22.89 19.40 16.36
N LYS A 212 -23.96 19.23 15.60
CA LYS A 212 -24.69 17.97 15.56
C LYS A 212 -23.89 16.92 14.82
N GLN A 213 -23.37 15.94 15.53
CA GLN A 213 -22.72 14.78 14.92
C GLN A 213 -23.75 14.04 14.07
N THR A 214 -23.44 13.82 12.81
CA THR A 214 -24.17 12.92 11.93
C THR A 214 -23.55 11.54 12.04
N GLU A 215 -24.40 10.52 12.28
CA GLU A 215 -23.94 9.13 12.28
C GLU A 215 -23.41 8.76 10.89
N ASN A 216 -22.18 8.27 10.79
CA ASN A 216 -21.60 7.74 9.57
C ASN A 216 -21.81 6.22 9.51
N LYS A 217 -22.86 5.77 8.83
CA LYS A 217 -23.21 4.34 8.71
C LYS A 217 -22.85 3.70 7.39
N ASP A 218 -22.73 4.49 6.35
CA ASP A 218 -22.55 4.03 4.97
C ASP A 218 -21.19 4.40 4.36
N GLY A 219 -20.38 5.18 5.09
CA GLY A 219 -19.06 5.61 4.65
C GLY A 219 -19.09 6.46 3.36
N ALA A 220 -20.19 7.19 3.10
CA ALA A 220 -20.40 7.91 1.84
C ALA A 220 -19.29 8.95 1.59
N ASP A 221 -18.88 9.68 2.63
CA ASP A 221 -17.89 10.75 2.57
C ASP A 221 -16.48 10.29 3.01
N ASN A 222 -16.30 8.99 3.24
CA ASN A 222 -15.02 8.43 3.64
C ASN A 222 -14.00 8.44 2.50
N TYR A 223 -12.73 8.55 2.83
CA TYR A 223 -11.64 8.29 1.89
C TYR A 223 -11.64 6.81 1.45
N VAL A 224 -11.63 6.58 0.13
CA VAL A 224 -11.65 5.23 -0.45
C VAL A 224 -10.22 4.76 -0.68
N PHE A 225 -9.80 3.67 -0.01
CA PHE A 225 -8.50 3.06 -0.24
C PHE A 225 -8.54 1.75 -1.04
N ALA A 226 -9.71 1.15 -1.23
CA ALA A 226 -9.92 0.03 -2.15
C ALA A 226 -11.34 0.06 -2.74
N ASP A 227 -11.44 -0.14 -4.07
CA ASP A 227 -12.69 -0.37 -4.80
C ASP A 227 -12.41 -1.47 -5.84
N ILE A 228 -12.71 -2.71 -5.46
CA ILE A 228 -12.32 -3.92 -6.18
C ILE A 228 -13.56 -4.66 -6.63
N LYS A 229 -13.59 -5.09 -7.91
CA LYS A 229 -14.69 -5.90 -8.49
C LYS A 229 -14.13 -7.27 -8.88
N GLY A 230 -14.80 -8.33 -8.45
CA GLY A 230 -14.42 -9.72 -8.71
C GLY A 230 -14.07 -10.45 -7.44
N LYS A 231 -13.53 -11.66 -7.59
CA LYS A 231 -13.16 -12.55 -6.48
C LYS A 231 -11.69 -12.37 -6.10
N GLY A 232 -11.40 -12.31 -4.79
CA GLY A 232 -10.03 -12.17 -4.34
C GLY A 232 -9.88 -12.04 -2.83
N HIS A 233 -8.74 -11.53 -2.42
CA HIS A 233 -8.46 -11.17 -1.03
C HIS A 233 -7.47 -10.02 -0.92
N PHE A 234 -7.75 -9.10 -0.01
CA PHE A 234 -6.92 -7.96 0.31
C PHE A 234 -5.80 -8.37 1.27
N VAL A 235 -4.57 -7.88 1.01
CA VAL A 235 -3.39 -8.32 1.77
C VAL A 235 -2.53 -7.17 2.31
N GLY A 236 -2.79 -5.92 1.99
CA GLY A 236 -1.94 -4.86 2.52
C GLY A 236 -2.31 -3.45 2.14
N LEU A 237 -1.85 -2.53 2.95
CA LEU A 237 -2.05 -1.10 2.79
C LEU A 237 -0.81 -0.33 3.26
N ASN A 238 -0.27 0.53 2.39
CA ASN A 238 0.52 1.69 2.79
C ASN A 238 -0.38 2.90 2.84
N TYR A 239 -0.38 3.62 3.94
CA TYR A 239 -1.23 4.78 4.18
C TYR A 239 -0.37 5.98 4.55
N TYR A 240 -0.53 7.06 3.82
CA TYR A 240 0.25 8.28 3.93
C TYR A 240 -0.66 9.44 4.28
N VAL A 241 -0.35 10.15 5.37
CA VAL A 241 -1.12 11.30 5.86
C VAL A 241 -0.23 12.53 5.85
N GLN A 242 -0.71 13.63 5.25
CA GLN A 242 -0.19 14.96 5.54
C GLN A 242 -1.28 15.75 6.25
N CYS A 243 -1.08 15.98 7.56
CA CYS A 243 -1.98 16.76 8.39
C CYS A 243 -1.59 18.24 8.36
N PRO A 244 -2.49 19.17 7.98
CA PRO A 244 -2.18 20.60 7.92
C PRO A 244 -2.25 21.30 9.28
N THR A 245 -2.71 20.60 10.32
CA THR A 245 -2.89 21.13 11.68
C THR A 245 -2.15 20.27 12.70
N PRO A 246 -1.89 20.77 13.93
CA PRO A 246 -1.26 19.97 14.97
C PRO A 246 -2.21 18.97 15.65
N MET A 247 -3.48 18.89 15.22
CA MET A 247 -4.47 17.98 15.79
C MET A 247 -4.17 16.52 15.46
N TRP A 248 -4.59 15.61 16.32
CA TRP A 248 -4.58 14.17 16.03
C TRP A 248 -5.60 13.86 14.91
N TYR A 249 -5.18 13.07 13.94
CA TYR A 249 -5.97 12.76 12.74
C TYR A 249 -6.58 11.35 12.76
N GLY A 250 -6.22 10.54 13.74
CA GLY A 250 -6.41 9.10 13.69
C GLY A 250 -7.69 8.56 14.34
N GLU A 251 -8.68 9.41 14.62
CA GLU A 251 -9.96 8.95 15.22
C GLU A 251 -10.96 8.39 14.18
N GLY A 252 -10.58 8.33 12.90
CA GLY A 252 -11.46 7.89 11.83
C GLY A 252 -11.54 6.37 11.72
N ASP A 253 -12.76 5.83 11.71
CA ASP A 253 -13.04 4.41 11.59
C ASP A 253 -12.82 3.91 10.16
N ASP A 254 -12.22 2.73 10.01
CA ASP A 254 -12.22 2.00 8.76
C ASP A 254 -13.53 1.21 8.58
N MET A 255 -14.02 1.18 7.33
CA MET A 255 -15.26 0.49 6.97
C MET A 255 -15.05 -0.37 5.72
N TRP A 256 -15.39 -1.66 5.81
CA TRP A 256 -15.22 -2.63 4.75
C TRP A 256 -16.57 -3.21 4.32
N PHE A 257 -16.94 -2.94 3.07
CA PHE A 257 -18.16 -3.40 2.43
C PHE A 257 -17.82 -4.56 1.50
N ILE A 258 -18.11 -5.78 1.94
CA ILE A 258 -17.77 -7.02 1.24
C ILE A 258 -18.96 -7.42 0.37
N ASP A 259 -18.68 -7.85 -0.88
CA ASP A 259 -19.67 -8.43 -1.80
C ASP A 259 -20.96 -7.61 -1.99
N GLY A 260 -20.82 -6.29 -2.02
CA GLY A 260 -21.92 -5.36 -2.28
C GLY A 260 -22.81 -5.07 -1.07
N GLU A 261 -22.32 -5.31 0.12
CA GLU A 261 -23.01 -4.93 1.36
C GLU A 261 -23.36 -3.44 1.39
N LYS A 262 -24.52 -3.11 1.95
CA LYS A 262 -24.97 -1.71 2.15
C LYS A 262 -24.45 -1.11 3.46
N GLN A 263 -24.17 -1.97 4.42
CA GLN A 263 -23.55 -1.63 5.70
C GLN A 263 -22.26 -2.41 5.81
N ALA A 264 -21.21 -1.78 6.28
CA ALA A 264 -19.93 -2.44 6.44
C ALA A 264 -20.04 -3.60 7.45
N SER A 265 -19.50 -4.76 7.09
CA SER A 265 -19.43 -5.93 7.99
C SER A 265 -18.19 -5.92 8.86
N LEU A 266 -17.13 -5.21 8.44
CA LEU A 266 -15.96 -4.93 9.27
C LEU A 266 -15.90 -3.42 9.50
N ILE A 267 -15.90 -3.01 10.74
CA ILE A 267 -15.82 -1.60 11.16
C ILE A 267 -14.76 -1.50 12.24
N GLY A 268 -13.83 -0.57 12.07
CA GLY A 268 -12.77 -0.28 13.02
C GLY A 268 -13.20 0.68 14.12
N THR A 269 -12.23 1.16 14.87
CA THR A 269 -12.41 2.04 16.02
C THR A 269 -11.45 3.24 15.99
N GLY A 270 -10.66 3.36 14.92
CA GLY A 270 -9.70 4.43 14.70
C GLY A 270 -8.67 4.06 13.63
N THR A 271 -8.10 5.06 13.02
CA THR A 271 -7.07 4.87 11.99
C THR A 271 -5.85 4.12 12.53
N GLU A 272 -5.35 4.48 13.73
CA GLU A 272 -4.22 3.79 14.35
C GLU A 272 -4.54 2.34 14.69
N ASP A 273 -5.79 2.04 15.03
CA ASP A 273 -6.27 0.70 15.40
C ASP A 273 -6.28 -0.21 14.17
N LEU A 274 -6.71 0.30 13.00
CA LEU A 274 -6.58 -0.39 11.73
C LEU A 274 -5.14 -0.86 11.50
N PHE A 275 -4.16 -0.06 11.89
CA PHE A 275 -2.74 -0.35 11.71
C PHE A 275 -2.09 -1.06 12.93
N ASN A 276 -2.89 -1.68 13.81
CA ASN A 276 -2.45 -2.45 14.98
C ASN A 276 -1.57 -1.66 15.95
N THR A 277 -1.76 -0.37 16.02
CA THR A 277 -1.14 0.49 17.02
C THR A 277 -2.20 0.98 17.99
N ALA A 278 -1.83 1.79 18.98
CA ALA A 278 -2.76 2.28 19.97
C ALA A 278 -2.45 3.74 20.29
N TRP A 279 -3.50 4.54 20.46
CA TRP A 279 -3.39 5.95 20.79
C TRP A 279 -2.65 6.73 19.70
N CYS A 280 -1.99 7.81 20.04
CA CYS A 280 -1.30 8.68 19.10
C CYS A 280 0.19 8.30 19.02
N PRO A 281 0.66 7.51 18.04
CA PRO A 281 2.06 7.14 17.92
C PRO A 281 2.96 8.36 17.75
N LYS A 282 4.05 8.43 18.54
CA LYS A 282 4.97 9.58 18.56
C LYS A 282 6.38 9.24 18.10
N GLU A 283 6.66 7.97 17.84
CA GLU A 283 7.99 7.49 17.44
C GLU A 283 7.89 6.49 16.30
N PRO A 284 8.90 6.41 15.41
CA PRO A 284 8.95 5.37 14.40
C PRO A 284 9.01 3.98 15.02
N TYR A 285 8.21 3.08 14.50
CA TYR A 285 8.17 1.67 14.86
C TYR A 285 7.91 0.81 13.63
N GLN A 286 8.60 -0.31 13.50
CA GLN A 286 8.43 -1.22 12.38
C GLN A 286 8.38 -2.66 12.87
N HIS A 287 7.24 -3.28 12.71
CA HIS A 287 7.04 -4.72 12.81
C HIS A 287 6.96 -5.30 11.40
N ILE A 288 7.16 -6.61 11.22
CA ILE A 288 7.11 -7.23 9.89
C ILE A 288 5.76 -7.05 9.19
N TYR A 289 4.65 -6.91 9.92
CA TYR A 289 3.30 -6.79 9.37
C TYR A 289 2.70 -5.39 9.49
N PHE A 290 3.15 -4.53 10.39
CA PHE A 290 2.60 -3.19 10.59
C PHE A 290 3.63 -2.22 11.16
N GLY A 291 3.35 -0.92 11.10
CA GLY A 291 4.19 0.06 11.77
C GLY A 291 4.11 1.46 11.19
N TYR A 292 4.84 2.36 11.82
CA TYR A 292 5.02 3.76 11.48
C TYR A 292 6.50 4.02 11.13
N PRO A 293 6.92 3.84 9.87
CA PRO A 293 8.31 4.09 9.49
C PRO A 293 8.67 5.58 9.49
N ARG A 294 7.66 6.44 9.44
CA ARG A 294 7.81 7.90 9.50
C ARG A 294 6.67 8.50 10.31
N VAL A 295 7.03 9.25 11.33
CA VAL A 295 6.13 10.01 12.19
C VAL A 295 6.61 11.45 12.23
N ASN A 296 5.69 12.42 12.25
CA ASN A 296 5.98 13.81 12.56
C ASN A 296 5.33 14.16 13.90
N ASN A 297 6.13 14.60 14.85
CA ASN A 297 5.72 14.93 16.20
C ASN A 297 6.41 16.21 16.74
N ASP A 298 6.96 17.05 15.86
CA ASP A 298 7.66 18.26 16.26
C ASP A 298 6.67 19.33 16.78
N VAL A 299 5.48 19.40 16.15
CA VAL A 299 4.39 20.29 16.56
C VAL A 299 3.09 19.47 16.51
N GLY A 300 2.78 18.75 17.56
CA GLY A 300 1.66 17.83 17.58
C GLY A 300 1.75 16.84 16.41
N PHE A 301 0.69 16.74 15.61
CA PHE A 301 0.64 15.85 14.43
C PHE A 301 0.75 16.61 13.10
N LEU A 302 1.13 17.89 13.16
CA LEU A 302 1.37 18.69 11.96
C LEU A 302 2.43 18.07 11.07
N GLY A 303 2.12 17.83 9.80
CA GLY A 303 3.07 17.34 8.80
C GLY A 303 2.76 15.94 8.32
N ARG A 304 3.78 15.15 8.01
CA ARG A 304 3.67 13.90 7.26
C ARG A 304 3.88 12.68 8.12
N THR A 305 3.05 11.68 7.90
CA THR A 305 3.15 10.36 8.53
C THR A 305 3.00 9.27 7.46
N HIS A 306 3.73 8.18 7.61
CA HIS A 306 3.54 6.94 6.87
C HIS A 306 3.26 5.83 7.86
N VAL A 307 2.19 5.10 7.65
CA VAL A 307 1.81 3.90 8.40
C VAL A 307 1.47 2.78 7.43
N TYR A 308 1.70 1.53 7.81
CA TYR A 308 1.41 0.36 6.98
C TYR A 308 0.86 -0.81 7.79
N ARG A 309 0.06 -1.64 7.12
CA ARG A 309 -0.33 -2.98 7.59
C ARG A 309 -0.39 -3.96 6.43
N PHE A 310 0.19 -5.14 6.64
CA PHE A 310 0.05 -6.30 5.76
C PHE A 310 -0.78 -7.36 6.45
N PHE A 311 -1.92 -7.70 5.86
CA PHE A 311 -2.90 -8.67 6.35
C PHE A 311 -2.49 -10.08 5.91
N ILE A 312 -1.32 -10.54 6.39
CA ILE A 312 -0.74 -11.82 5.96
C ILE A 312 -1.40 -12.99 6.69
N GLN A 313 -1.73 -12.77 7.97
CA GLN A 313 -2.39 -13.80 8.79
C GLN A 313 -3.92 -13.66 8.78
N ASP A 314 -4.43 -12.52 8.37
CA ASP A 314 -5.82 -12.11 8.41
C ASP A 314 -6.31 -11.43 7.11
N PRO A 315 -6.08 -12.02 5.91
CA PRO A 315 -6.54 -11.44 4.65
C PRO A 315 -8.05 -11.22 4.64
N VAL A 316 -8.50 -10.14 4.00
CA VAL A 316 -9.92 -9.88 3.84
C VAL A 316 -10.41 -10.48 2.53
N PHE A 317 -11.19 -11.55 2.60
CA PHE A 317 -11.71 -12.30 1.45
C PHE A 317 -13.00 -11.72 0.91
N PHE A 318 -13.18 -11.79 -0.42
CA PHE A 318 -14.40 -11.38 -1.11
C PHE A 318 -14.64 -12.25 -2.37
N GLU A 319 -15.91 -12.49 -2.70
CA GLU A 319 -16.32 -13.31 -3.84
C GLU A 319 -16.72 -12.47 -5.08
N THR A 320 -17.28 -11.27 -4.87
CA THR A 320 -17.78 -10.41 -5.94
C THR A 320 -17.21 -9.01 -5.93
N GLY A 321 -16.66 -8.57 -4.81
CA GLY A 321 -16.00 -7.28 -4.69
C GLY A 321 -15.77 -6.82 -3.27
N LEU A 322 -14.95 -5.78 -3.15
CA LEU A 322 -14.61 -5.13 -1.87
C LEU A 322 -14.54 -3.62 -2.08
N LYS A 323 -15.32 -2.87 -1.31
CA LYS A 323 -15.09 -1.44 -1.10
C LYS A 323 -14.60 -1.24 0.31
N ALA A 324 -13.41 -0.65 0.47
CA ALA A 324 -12.84 -0.36 1.77
C ALA A 324 -12.51 1.14 1.87
N THR A 325 -12.94 1.74 2.97
CA THR A 325 -12.91 3.18 3.20
C THR A 325 -12.43 3.48 4.60
N ILE A 326 -12.02 4.71 4.85
CA ILE A 326 -11.65 5.19 6.17
C ILE A 326 -12.11 6.64 6.34
N GLU A 327 -12.62 6.97 7.50
CA GLU A 327 -12.93 8.33 7.88
C GLU A 327 -11.67 9.19 7.96
N HIS A 328 -11.80 10.47 7.71
CA HIS A 328 -10.71 11.44 7.87
C HIS A 328 -10.94 12.31 9.11
N GLY A 329 -10.46 11.80 10.25
CA GLY A 329 -10.84 12.25 11.58
C GLY A 329 -12.20 11.70 11.99
N HIS A 330 -12.63 12.01 13.19
CA HIS A 330 -13.88 11.52 13.76
C HIS A 330 -15.10 12.00 12.96
N ASN A 331 -15.89 11.08 12.38
CA ASN A 331 -17.02 11.41 11.48
C ASN A 331 -16.63 12.35 10.32
N ASN A 332 -15.48 12.16 9.70
CA ASN A 332 -15.00 12.98 8.57
C ASN A 332 -14.82 14.48 8.91
N CYS A 333 -14.40 14.81 10.13
CA CYS A 333 -14.29 16.20 10.58
C CYS A 333 -12.99 16.92 10.16
N LEU A 334 -12.02 16.22 9.55
CA LEU A 334 -10.71 16.80 9.22
C LEU A 334 -10.46 16.94 7.73
N THR A 335 -9.79 18.02 7.34
CA THR A 335 -9.16 18.18 6.02
C THR A 335 -7.76 17.58 6.08
N LEU A 336 -7.53 16.48 5.37
CA LEU A 336 -6.26 15.75 5.30
C LEU A 336 -5.82 15.56 3.85
N ASP A 337 -4.52 15.58 3.60
CA ASP A 337 -3.96 15.09 2.33
C ASP A 337 -3.60 13.61 2.54
N LEU A 338 -4.44 12.73 2.02
CA LEU A 338 -4.33 11.28 2.17
C LEU A 338 -3.85 10.65 0.88
N ALA A 339 -2.95 9.68 1.00
CA ALA A 339 -2.58 8.83 -0.12
C ALA A 339 -2.40 7.38 0.35
N THR A 340 -2.73 6.43 -0.51
CA THR A 340 -2.63 5.00 -0.20
C THR A 340 -2.08 4.21 -1.36
N VAL A 341 -1.46 3.06 -1.04
CA VAL A 341 -1.30 1.96 -1.98
C VAL A 341 -1.91 0.73 -1.34
N ALA A 342 -2.97 0.23 -1.95
CA ALA A 342 -3.64 -1.01 -1.58
C ALA A 342 -3.04 -2.17 -2.38
N TYR A 343 -2.92 -3.35 -1.73
CA TYR A 343 -2.38 -4.57 -2.32
C TYR A 343 -3.35 -5.73 -2.12
N TRP A 344 -3.62 -6.50 -3.20
CA TRP A 344 -4.52 -7.64 -3.13
C TRP A 344 -4.24 -8.68 -4.22
N TYR A 345 -4.89 -9.81 -4.11
CA TYR A 345 -4.90 -10.85 -5.14
C TYR A 345 -6.31 -11.06 -5.67
N GLN A 346 -6.43 -11.30 -6.98
CA GLN A 346 -7.69 -11.70 -7.63
C GLN A 346 -7.50 -12.97 -8.46
N ASP A 347 -8.59 -13.68 -8.73
CA ASP A 347 -8.62 -14.91 -9.53
C ASP A 347 -8.11 -14.71 -10.97
N LYS A 348 -8.15 -13.48 -11.48
CA LYS A 348 -7.68 -13.13 -12.84
C LYS A 348 -7.05 -11.73 -12.87
N ALA A 349 -6.34 -11.44 -13.95
CA ALA A 349 -5.88 -10.09 -14.27
C ALA A 349 -7.07 -9.18 -14.55
N THR A 350 -7.17 -8.07 -13.83
CA THR A 350 -8.20 -7.03 -14.02
C THR A 350 -7.53 -5.66 -13.97
N ALA A 351 -8.12 -4.69 -14.67
CA ALA A 351 -7.71 -3.30 -14.56
C ALA A 351 -7.97 -2.77 -13.15
N VAL A 352 -7.03 -1.98 -12.64
CA VAL A 352 -7.25 -1.16 -11.44
C VAL A 352 -7.85 0.20 -11.83
N PRO A 353 -8.51 0.92 -10.92
CA PRO A 353 -8.99 2.27 -11.20
C PRO A 353 -7.85 3.20 -11.64
N ALA A 354 -8.20 4.26 -12.37
CA ALA A 354 -7.24 5.29 -12.73
C ALA A 354 -6.65 5.93 -11.46
N ILE A 355 -5.37 6.25 -11.50
CA ILE A 355 -4.73 7.03 -10.44
C ILE A 355 -4.85 8.53 -10.74
N PRO A 356 -4.76 9.41 -9.73
CA PRO A 356 -4.70 10.85 -9.97
C PRO A 356 -3.58 11.20 -10.98
N ASP A 357 -3.82 12.17 -11.84
CA ASP A 357 -2.82 12.68 -12.78
C ASP A 357 -1.64 13.36 -12.07
N LYS A 358 -0.63 13.83 -12.81
CA LYS A 358 0.56 14.49 -12.26
C LYS A 358 0.18 15.69 -11.38
N ALA A 359 -0.84 16.46 -11.76
CA ALA A 359 -1.31 17.61 -10.99
C ALA A 359 -1.96 17.19 -9.68
N GLY A 360 -2.82 16.17 -9.71
CA GLY A 360 -3.44 15.58 -8.54
C GLY A 360 -2.45 14.89 -7.59
N ARG A 361 -1.29 14.42 -8.10
CA ARG A 361 -0.22 13.85 -7.27
C ARG A 361 0.79 14.87 -6.73
N LYS A 362 0.69 16.14 -7.16
CA LYS A 362 1.63 17.19 -6.73
C LYS A 362 1.59 17.37 -5.21
N LEU A 363 2.74 17.17 -4.57
CA LEU A 363 2.86 17.30 -3.13
C LEU A 363 2.58 18.73 -2.68
N LYS A 364 1.76 18.87 -1.65
CA LYS A 364 1.54 20.15 -0.98
C LYS A 364 2.73 20.48 -0.07
N PRO A 365 3.12 21.74 0.06
CA PRO A 365 4.10 22.15 1.06
C PRO A 365 3.65 21.74 2.47
N MET A 366 4.59 21.31 3.30
CA MET A 366 4.29 21.15 4.72
C MET A 366 4.08 22.51 5.35
N VAL A 367 3.01 22.63 6.13
CA VAL A 367 2.75 23.82 6.96
C VAL A 367 3.84 23.88 8.04
N ASN A 368 4.35 25.05 8.29
CA ASN A 368 5.32 25.31 9.36
C ASN A 368 4.88 26.49 10.24
N ASN A 369 5.53 26.64 11.39
CA ASN A 369 5.17 27.65 12.38
C ASN A 369 5.13 29.07 11.80
N VAL A 370 6.06 29.42 10.89
CA VAL A 370 6.11 30.74 10.25
C VAL A 370 4.86 30.99 9.40
N MET A 371 4.41 29.95 8.67
CA MET A 371 3.17 30.04 7.88
C MET A 371 1.95 30.21 8.80
N MET A 372 1.85 29.45 9.87
CA MET A 372 0.76 29.57 10.85
C MET A 372 0.72 30.97 11.48
N HIS A 373 1.86 31.53 11.88
CA HIS A 373 1.93 32.90 12.40
C HIS A 373 1.49 33.95 11.38
N LYS A 374 1.88 33.79 10.11
CA LYS A 374 1.42 34.68 9.04
C LYS A 374 -0.09 34.63 8.88
N TRP A 375 -0.66 33.41 8.76
CA TRP A 375 -2.11 33.24 8.61
C TRP A 375 -2.90 33.80 9.80
N ARG A 376 -2.43 33.54 11.02
CA ARG A 376 -3.01 34.08 12.25
C ARG A 376 -2.98 35.61 12.24
N HIS A 377 -1.87 36.21 11.80
CA HIS A 377 -1.74 37.67 11.69
C HIS A 377 -2.67 38.24 10.63
N GLU A 378 -2.78 37.63 9.46
CA GLU A 378 -3.70 38.05 8.39
C GLU A 378 -5.15 37.92 8.84
N TRP A 379 -5.50 36.82 9.50
CA TRP A 379 -6.83 36.63 10.07
C TRP A 379 -7.19 37.72 11.08
N ARG A 380 -6.28 38.08 12.01
CA ARG A 380 -6.47 39.17 12.98
C ARG A 380 -6.71 40.49 12.29
N LYS A 381 -5.92 40.81 11.26
CA LYS A 381 -6.11 42.03 10.46
C LYS A 381 -7.50 42.07 9.81
N ASN A 382 -7.91 40.99 9.21
CA ASN A 382 -9.22 40.87 8.54
C ASN A 382 -10.39 41.00 9.52
N LYS A 383 -10.18 40.73 10.79
CA LYS A 383 -11.12 40.92 11.89
C LYS A 383 -10.97 42.26 12.60
N GLY A 384 -10.20 43.19 12.01
CA GLY A 384 -10.05 44.56 12.56
C GLY A 384 -9.14 44.65 13.78
N ASN A 385 -8.26 43.66 14.02
CA ASN A 385 -7.35 43.59 15.17
C ASN A 385 -8.06 43.71 16.54
N LYS A 386 -9.29 43.22 16.65
CA LYS A 386 -10.04 43.25 17.90
C LYS A 386 -9.40 42.28 18.92
N THR A 387 -9.10 42.81 20.11
CA THR A 387 -8.40 42.06 21.19
C THR A 387 -9.27 40.97 21.80
N ASP A 388 -10.58 41.10 21.79
CA ASP A 388 -11.55 40.13 22.25
C ASP A 388 -11.55 38.80 21.45
N LEU A 389 -10.97 38.82 20.25
CA LEU A 389 -10.79 37.61 19.41
C LEU A 389 -9.49 36.85 19.71
N TRP A 390 -8.66 37.31 20.60
CA TRP A 390 -7.33 36.74 20.81
C TRP A 390 -7.31 35.66 21.91
N GLY A 391 -8.36 35.60 22.71
CA GLY A 391 -8.40 34.77 23.89
C GLY A 391 -7.45 35.23 24.99
N ASP A 392 -7.38 34.46 26.04
CA ASP A 392 -6.40 34.67 27.13
C ASP A 392 -5.07 34.03 26.71
N GLU A 393 -4.27 34.73 25.94
CA GLU A 393 -2.91 34.27 25.63
C GLU A 393 -1.93 34.60 26.73
#